data_baa439214ead5bc44500ef21308e64d9
#
_entry.id   baa439214ead5bc44500ef21308e64d9
#
_cell.length_a   1.000
_cell.length_b   1.000
_cell.length_c   1.000
_cell.angle_alpha   90.00
_cell.angle_beta   90.00
_cell.angle_gamma   90.00
#
_symmetry.space_group_name_H-M   'P 1'
#
loop_
_entity.id
_entity.type
_entity.pdbx_description
1 polymer ?
#
loop_
_entity_poly.entity_id
_entity_poly.type
_entity_poly.pdbx_seq_one_letter_code
_entity_poly.pdbx_strand_id
1 'polypeptide(L)'
;MKTKREDIRNIAINAHVDHGKTTLVDELLKQSGVFRENQEVAERVMDSNDIERERGITILSKNTAVVYKNTKINIIDTPGHADFGGEVERVLKMVNGVVLLVDAFEGAMPQTKFVLKKALALKLPVIVCINKIDRPEARPDEVIDEVLELLIDLGASDEQLDCPFLFASARDGYATYNIDDEPKDMVPLFETILDYIPAPEGDPDAGTQMLISTIDYNEYVGRIGVGKVDNGTISVNQDVVVVNHHDPDKQKKVKISKLYEFDGLNKVEVKEAGIGSIVAISGIADISIGDTICSPDNPVPIEFQKISEPTIAMQFVVNDSPFAGQEGKFVTSRHLRDRLFRELNTDVSLRVEETDNTDSFKVSGRGELHLSVLVENMRREGYEFAVSKAEVLYKKDENGKQLEPMETVYIDVPDEFTGIVIDKLSQRKGELRNMGMSNGGYTRLEFSIPSRGLIGYRGEFLTDTKGNGIMNTAFDCYAPYKGDIQYRSQGSLIAFETGEAVAYGLFNAQDRGTLFIGPGEKVYSGMVIGQNAKTDDIELNVCKTKHLTNTRSSSADEALKLTPPRILSLEEALDFIDTDELLEVTPKSLRIRKKILDPKLRKRSNFQ
;
A
#
# COMPACT_ATOMS: atom_id res chain seq x y z
N MET A 1 -9.05 -5.78 -39.80
CA MET A 1 -9.85 -6.94 -39.34
C MET A 1 -9.25 -7.44 -38.04
N LYS A 2 -10.04 -7.62 -36.96
CA LYS A 2 -9.48 -8.09 -35.68
C LYS A 2 -8.84 -9.46 -35.82
N THR A 3 -7.62 -9.60 -35.35
CA THR A 3 -6.84 -10.85 -35.36
C THR A 3 -6.48 -11.21 -33.92
N LYS A 4 -6.40 -12.48 -33.60
CA LYS A 4 -5.94 -12.98 -32.29
C LYS A 4 -4.47 -13.31 -32.35
N ARG A 5 -3.74 -12.95 -31.28
CA ARG A 5 -2.30 -13.26 -31.08
C ARG A 5 -2.18 -14.50 -30.19
N GLU A 6 -2.30 -15.69 -30.82
CA GLU A 6 -2.27 -16.98 -30.10
C GLU A 6 -0.92 -17.24 -29.39
N ASP A 7 0.13 -16.56 -29.79
CA ASP A 7 1.47 -16.64 -29.21
C ASP A 7 1.67 -15.76 -27.95
N ILE A 8 0.61 -15.08 -27.46
CA ILE A 8 0.65 -14.24 -26.26
C ILE A 8 -0.52 -14.55 -25.34
N ARG A 9 -0.27 -14.53 -24.02
CA ARG A 9 -1.27 -14.47 -22.94
C ARG A 9 -0.89 -13.38 -21.96
N ASN A 10 -1.85 -12.56 -21.56
CA ASN A 10 -1.66 -11.50 -20.59
C ASN A 10 -2.50 -11.80 -19.36
N ILE A 11 -1.89 -12.03 -18.21
CA ILE A 11 -2.56 -12.39 -16.97
C ILE A 11 -2.18 -11.45 -15.84
N ALA A 12 -3.12 -11.21 -14.93
CA ALA A 12 -2.85 -10.61 -13.63
C ALA A 12 -2.91 -11.69 -12.55
N ILE A 13 -1.99 -11.65 -11.61
CA ILE A 13 -2.06 -12.51 -10.41
C ILE A 13 -2.57 -11.67 -9.25
N ASN A 14 -3.70 -12.11 -8.69
CA ASN A 14 -4.31 -11.50 -7.53
C ASN A 14 -4.31 -12.46 -6.34
N ALA A 15 -3.90 -11.97 -5.19
CA ALA A 15 -3.88 -12.73 -3.94
C ALA A 15 -4.03 -11.80 -2.74
N HIS A 16 -4.53 -12.34 -1.65
CA HIS A 16 -4.38 -11.68 -0.34
C HIS A 16 -2.92 -11.68 0.10
N VAL A 17 -2.57 -10.81 1.05
CA VAL A 17 -1.26 -10.80 1.71
C VAL A 17 -0.98 -12.20 2.28
N ASP A 18 0.25 -12.66 2.16
CA ASP A 18 0.72 -13.98 2.61
C ASP A 18 0.08 -15.22 1.95
N HIS A 19 -0.82 -15.11 0.98
CA HIS A 19 -1.35 -16.26 0.23
C HIS A 19 -0.32 -16.92 -0.71
N GLY A 20 0.89 -16.37 -0.81
CA GLY A 20 2.01 -16.96 -1.55
C GLY A 20 2.15 -16.48 -2.99
N LYS A 21 1.65 -15.30 -3.32
CA LYS A 21 1.71 -14.71 -4.66
C LYS A 21 3.13 -14.63 -5.21
N THR A 22 4.05 -14.01 -4.46
CA THR A 22 5.45 -13.86 -4.87
C THR A 22 6.13 -15.20 -5.06
N THR A 23 5.88 -16.16 -4.17
CA THR A 23 6.40 -17.52 -4.27
C THR A 23 5.91 -18.24 -5.53
N LEU A 24 4.61 -18.07 -5.87
CA LEU A 24 4.06 -18.64 -7.11
C LEU A 24 4.73 -18.06 -8.35
N VAL A 25 4.88 -16.74 -8.42
CA VAL A 25 5.54 -16.07 -9.56
C VAL A 25 7.00 -16.50 -9.68
N ASP A 26 7.72 -16.61 -8.56
CA ASP A 26 9.09 -17.10 -8.55
C ASP A 26 9.19 -18.53 -9.11
N GLU A 27 8.25 -19.42 -8.76
CA GLU A 27 8.23 -20.78 -9.30
C GLU A 27 7.88 -20.83 -10.79
N LEU A 28 6.95 -20.00 -11.25
CA LEU A 28 6.65 -19.88 -12.68
C LEU A 28 7.88 -19.40 -13.47
N LEU A 29 8.64 -18.43 -12.92
CA LEU A 29 9.88 -17.95 -13.53
C LEU A 29 10.97 -19.04 -13.56
N LYS A 30 11.13 -19.80 -12.50
CA LYS A 30 12.11 -20.89 -12.41
C LYS A 30 11.80 -22.00 -13.43
N GLN A 31 10.56 -22.46 -13.45
CA GLN A 31 10.15 -23.61 -14.27
C GLN A 31 9.97 -23.26 -15.75
N SER A 32 9.83 -21.98 -16.10
CA SER A 32 9.86 -21.53 -17.50
C SER A 32 11.25 -21.45 -18.13
N GLY A 33 12.32 -21.71 -17.35
CA GLY A 33 13.70 -21.68 -17.83
C GLY A 33 14.30 -20.27 -17.99
N VAL A 34 13.71 -19.25 -17.40
CA VAL A 34 14.23 -17.86 -17.41
C VAL A 34 15.56 -17.78 -16.66
N PHE A 35 15.76 -18.60 -15.63
CA PHE A 35 17.02 -18.68 -14.88
C PHE A 35 17.93 -19.80 -15.39
N ARG A 36 19.25 -19.56 -15.42
CA ARG A 36 20.22 -20.60 -15.75
C ARG A 36 20.31 -21.62 -14.61
N GLU A 37 20.52 -22.92 -14.94
CA GLU A 37 20.56 -24.04 -14.00
C GLU A 37 21.49 -23.86 -12.77
N ASN A 38 22.47 -22.96 -12.83
CA ASN A 38 23.43 -22.70 -11.76
C ASN A 38 23.32 -21.27 -11.17
N GLN A 39 22.23 -20.56 -11.43
CA GLN A 39 22.04 -19.22 -10.88
C GLN A 39 21.35 -19.33 -9.52
N GLU A 40 22.07 -18.99 -8.44
CA GLU A 40 21.43 -18.77 -7.14
C GLU A 40 20.45 -17.59 -7.25
N VAL A 41 19.17 -17.90 -7.21
CA VAL A 41 18.10 -16.90 -7.25
C VAL A 41 17.73 -16.59 -5.81
N ALA A 42 17.82 -15.34 -5.42
CA ALA A 42 17.32 -14.89 -4.13
C ALA A 42 15.81 -15.18 -4.04
N GLU A 43 15.34 -15.63 -2.89
CA GLU A 43 13.91 -15.77 -2.66
C GLU A 43 13.21 -14.40 -2.83
N ARG A 44 11.96 -14.41 -3.34
CA ARG A 44 11.16 -13.22 -3.60
C ARG A 44 11.78 -12.25 -4.61
N VAL A 45 12.12 -12.78 -5.77
CA VAL A 45 12.77 -12.03 -6.86
C VAL A 45 11.94 -10.84 -7.34
N MET A 46 10.61 -10.95 -7.27
CA MET A 46 9.69 -9.88 -7.63
C MET A 46 9.64 -8.75 -6.60
N ASP A 47 9.93 -9.02 -5.33
CA ASP A 47 9.92 -8.00 -4.28
C ASP A 47 11.26 -7.25 -4.27
N SER A 48 11.40 -6.28 -5.16
CA SER A 48 12.64 -5.50 -5.31
C SER A 48 12.84 -4.45 -4.21
N ASN A 49 11.79 -4.11 -3.45
CA ASN A 49 11.83 -3.17 -2.34
C ASN A 49 11.93 -3.91 -1.00
N ASP A 50 12.87 -3.53 -0.16
CA ASP A 50 13.04 -4.14 1.17
C ASP A 50 11.77 -4.03 2.03
N ILE A 51 10.98 -2.97 1.86
CA ILE A 51 9.70 -2.79 2.57
C ILE A 51 8.66 -3.82 2.10
N GLU A 52 8.59 -4.11 0.81
CA GLU A 52 7.71 -5.16 0.28
C GLU A 52 8.07 -6.53 0.88
N ARG A 53 9.38 -6.84 0.96
CA ARG A 53 9.87 -8.10 1.54
C ARG A 53 9.57 -8.22 3.03
N GLU A 54 9.78 -7.14 3.79
CA GLU A 54 9.56 -7.13 5.24
C GLU A 54 8.08 -7.20 5.61
N ARG A 55 7.23 -6.53 4.83
CA ARG A 55 5.78 -6.47 5.08
C ARG A 55 5.00 -7.57 4.38
N GLY A 56 5.61 -8.31 3.46
CA GLY A 56 4.96 -9.34 2.66
C GLY A 56 3.89 -8.82 1.68
N ILE A 57 3.89 -7.52 1.38
CA ILE A 57 2.90 -6.87 0.50
C ILE A 57 3.53 -6.37 -0.79
N THR A 58 2.81 -6.47 -1.90
CA THR A 58 3.16 -5.80 -3.15
C THR A 58 2.65 -4.36 -3.09
N ILE A 59 3.54 -3.39 -3.25
CA ILE A 59 3.23 -1.95 -3.24
C ILE A 59 3.06 -1.44 -4.67
N LEU A 60 3.97 -1.83 -5.58
CA LEU A 60 3.96 -1.41 -6.97
C LEU A 60 3.73 -2.61 -7.89
N SER A 61 2.88 -2.42 -8.91
CA SER A 61 2.67 -3.40 -9.97
C SER A 61 3.95 -3.65 -10.75
N LYS A 62 4.30 -4.92 -10.94
CA LYS A 62 5.48 -5.34 -11.69
C LYS A 62 5.07 -6.20 -12.86
N ASN A 63 5.78 -6.00 -13.96
CA ASN A 63 5.58 -6.78 -15.17
C ASN A 63 6.73 -7.76 -15.32
N THR A 64 6.39 -9.02 -15.57
CA THR A 64 7.33 -10.06 -15.96
C THR A 64 6.77 -10.87 -17.11
N ALA A 65 7.59 -11.62 -17.79
CA ALA A 65 7.17 -12.50 -18.86
C ALA A 65 7.89 -13.83 -18.80
N VAL A 66 7.18 -14.90 -19.06
CA VAL A 66 7.71 -16.26 -19.21
C VAL A 66 7.31 -16.83 -20.56
N VAL A 67 8.06 -17.79 -21.07
CA VAL A 67 7.74 -18.49 -22.30
C VAL A 67 7.44 -19.95 -22.00
N TYR A 68 6.26 -20.40 -22.38
CA TYR A 68 5.84 -21.79 -22.27
C TYR A 68 5.28 -22.28 -23.59
N LYS A 69 5.77 -23.39 -24.12
CA LYS A 69 5.37 -23.97 -25.43
C LYS A 69 5.27 -22.95 -26.58
N ASN A 70 6.26 -22.07 -26.72
CA ASN A 70 6.31 -20.98 -27.69
C ASN A 70 5.25 -19.86 -27.49
N THR A 71 4.51 -19.87 -26.40
CA THR A 71 3.61 -18.79 -26.02
C THR A 71 4.26 -17.93 -24.94
N LYS A 72 4.30 -16.62 -25.19
CA LYS A 72 4.74 -15.63 -24.20
C LYS A 72 3.60 -15.33 -23.25
N ILE A 73 3.80 -15.59 -21.97
CA ILE A 73 2.85 -15.27 -20.90
C ILE A 73 3.38 -14.06 -20.15
N ASN A 74 2.74 -12.92 -20.35
CA ASN A 74 2.99 -11.73 -19.58
C ASN A 74 2.23 -11.82 -18.26
N ILE A 75 2.95 -11.70 -17.16
CA ILE A 75 2.43 -11.78 -15.80
C ILE A 75 2.55 -10.41 -15.17
N ILE A 76 1.42 -9.84 -14.74
CA ILE A 76 1.40 -8.58 -14.02
C ILE A 76 1.06 -8.87 -12.57
N ASP A 77 2.01 -8.56 -11.70
CA ASP A 77 1.80 -8.63 -10.27
C ASP A 77 0.97 -7.44 -9.79
N THR A 78 -0.14 -7.69 -9.12
CA THR A 78 -1.07 -6.66 -8.65
C THR A 78 -0.91 -6.38 -7.17
N PRO A 79 -0.93 -5.10 -6.73
CA PRO A 79 -1.04 -4.79 -5.32
C PRO A 79 -2.29 -5.43 -4.70
N GLY A 80 -2.13 -6.04 -3.52
CA GLY A 80 -3.25 -6.66 -2.81
C GLY A 80 -4.03 -5.68 -1.92
N HIS A 81 -3.47 -4.52 -1.59
CA HIS A 81 -4.05 -3.59 -0.63
C HIS A 81 -4.95 -2.56 -1.31
N ALA A 82 -6.09 -2.23 -0.67
CA ALA A 82 -7.10 -1.32 -1.21
C ALA A 82 -6.58 0.12 -1.47
N ASP A 83 -5.58 0.58 -0.73
CA ASP A 83 -4.93 1.89 -0.93
C ASP A 83 -4.32 2.03 -2.33
N PHE A 84 -3.99 0.89 -2.98
CA PHE A 84 -3.46 0.83 -4.33
C PHE A 84 -4.53 0.46 -5.39
N GLY A 85 -5.82 0.54 -5.05
CA GLY A 85 -6.92 0.10 -5.91
C GLY A 85 -6.97 0.71 -7.30
N GLY A 86 -6.50 1.94 -7.47
CA GLY A 86 -6.38 2.57 -8.79
C GLY A 86 -5.32 1.95 -9.69
N GLU A 87 -4.29 1.30 -9.12
CA GLU A 87 -3.30 0.56 -9.89
C GLU A 87 -3.89 -0.76 -10.39
N VAL A 88 -4.68 -1.42 -9.54
CA VAL A 88 -5.36 -2.65 -9.88
C VAL A 88 -6.25 -2.48 -11.11
N GLU A 89 -7.09 -1.43 -11.16
CA GLU A 89 -7.95 -1.19 -12.34
C GLU A 89 -7.16 -1.00 -13.63
N ARG A 90 -6.04 -0.31 -13.56
CA ARG A 90 -5.18 -0.07 -14.72
C ARG A 90 -4.52 -1.35 -15.22
N VAL A 91 -4.05 -2.18 -14.28
CA VAL A 91 -3.48 -3.49 -14.59
C VAL A 91 -4.51 -4.38 -15.24
N LEU A 92 -5.73 -4.44 -14.71
CA LEU A 92 -6.80 -5.28 -15.26
C LEU A 92 -7.19 -4.91 -16.70
N LYS A 93 -6.98 -3.68 -17.16
CA LYS A 93 -7.16 -3.29 -18.56
C LYS A 93 -6.06 -3.80 -19.50
N MET A 94 -4.89 -4.15 -18.97
CA MET A 94 -3.80 -4.70 -19.79
C MET A 94 -3.91 -6.22 -19.99
N VAL A 95 -4.68 -6.91 -19.14
CA VAL A 95 -4.72 -8.37 -19.12
C VAL A 95 -5.95 -8.95 -19.80
N ASN A 96 -5.88 -10.22 -20.13
CA ASN A 96 -6.94 -11.00 -20.74
C ASN A 96 -7.61 -11.96 -19.77
N GLY A 97 -7.04 -12.12 -18.56
CA GLY A 97 -7.60 -12.94 -17.50
C GLY A 97 -6.85 -12.77 -16.18
N VAL A 98 -7.40 -13.34 -15.12
CA VAL A 98 -6.90 -13.22 -13.75
C VAL A 98 -6.66 -14.61 -13.16
N VAL A 99 -5.52 -14.79 -12.52
CA VAL A 99 -5.27 -15.93 -11.62
C VAL A 99 -5.51 -15.45 -10.20
N LEU A 100 -6.54 -15.97 -9.56
CA LEU A 100 -6.90 -15.73 -8.18
C LEU A 100 -6.23 -16.77 -7.31
N LEU A 101 -5.29 -16.35 -6.47
CA LEU A 101 -4.60 -17.22 -5.54
C LEU A 101 -5.25 -17.13 -4.16
N VAL A 102 -5.67 -18.27 -3.62
CA VAL A 102 -6.35 -18.37 -2.32
C VAL A 102 -5.61 -19.35 -1.44
N ASP A 103 -5.39 -19.02 -0.18
CA ASP A 103 -4.79 -19.94 0.80
C ASP A 103 -5.79 -21.04 1.18
N ALA A 104 -5.35 -22.31 1.15
CA ALA A 104 -6.18 -23.47 1.44
C ALA A 104 -6.72 -23.54 2.88
N PHE A 105 -6.16 -22.76 3.81
CA PHE A 105 -6.61 -22.69 5.19
C PHE A 105 -7.42 -21.40 5.46
N GLU A 106 -6.90 -20.24 5.06
CA GLU A 106 -7.52 -18.94 5.33
C GLU A 106 -8.79 -18.68 4.48
N GLY A 107 -8.83 -19.25 3.26
CA GLY A 107 -9.96 -19.09 2.36
C GLY A 107 -10.04 -17.74 1.65
N ALA A 108 -11.24 -17.38 1.22
CA ALA A 108 -11.50 -16.15 0.46
C ALA A 108 -11.50 -14.91 1.36
N MET A 109 -10.48 -14.08 1.27
CA MET A 109 -10.28 -12.90 2.12
C MET A 109 -10.88 -11.62 1.51
N PRO A 110 -11.30 -10.63 2.34
CA PRO A 110 -11.99 -9.42 1.88
C PRO A 110 -11.22 -8.56 0.86
N GLN A 111 -9.88 -8.51 0.93
CA GLN A 111 -9.07 -7.74 -0.03
C GLN A 111 -9.22 -8.28 -1.46
N THR A 112 -9.34 -9.58 -1.59
CA THR A 112 -9.58 -10.27 -2.85
C THR A 112 -10.88 -9.82 -3.51
N LYS A 113 -11.90 -9.48 -2.70
CA LYS A 113 -13.24 -9.06 -3.13
C LYS A 113 -13.19 -7.82 -4.02
N PHE A 114 -12.39 -6.83 -3.69
CA PHE A 114 -12.28 -5.59 -4.47
C PHE A 114 -11.75 -5.85 -5.88
N VAL A 115 -10.63 -6.56 -5.98
CA VAL A 115 -10.00 -6.86 -7.29
C VAL A 115 -10.90 -7.76 -8.12
N LEU A 116 -11.48 -8.78 -7.49
CA LEU A 116 -12.36 -9.72 -8.14
C LEU A 116 -13.62 -9.03 -8.68
N LYS A 117 -14.25 -8.13 -7.90
CA LYS A 117 -15.40 -7.32 -8.37
C LYS A 117 -15.07 -6.53 -9.64
N LYS A 118 -13.87 -5.96 -9.71
CA LYS A 118 -13.42 -5.21 -10.89
C LYS A 118 -13.13 -6.12 -12.08
N ALA A 119 -12.50 -7.27 -11.85
CA ALA A 119 -12.25 -8.27 -12.89
C ALA A 119 -13.56 -8.79 -13.50
N LEU A 120 -14.55 -9.11 -12.65
CA LEU A 120 -15.88 -9.57 -13.10
C LEU A 120 -16.63 -8.48 -13.89
N ALA A 121 -16.55 -7.22 -13.44
CA ALA A 121 -17.16 -6.09 -14.17
C ALA A 121 -16.54 -5.89 -15.57
N LEU A 122 -15.25 -6.19 -15.72
CA LEU A 122 -14.54 -6.18 -17.01
C LEU A 122 -14.73 -7.49 -17.81
N LYS A 123 -15.51 -8.44 -17.29
CA LYS A 123 -15.77 -9.76 -17.88
C LYS A 123 -14.49 -10.55 -18.14
N LEU A 124 -13.48 -10.37 -17.30
CA LEU A 124 -12.26 -11.16 -17.39
C LEU A 124 -12.50 -12.58 -16.85
N PRO A 125 -12.03 -13.62 -17.56
CA PRO A 125 -12.03 -14.98 -17.03
C PRO A 125 -11.11 -15.09 -15.82
N VAL A 126 -11.50 -15.89 -14.84
CA VAL A 126 -10.79 -16.09 -13.59
C VAL A 126 -10.38 -17.55 -13.45
N ILE A 127 -9.12 -17.83 -13.21
CA ILE A 127 -8.60 -19.13 -12.78
C ILE A 127 -8.40 -19.07 -11.28
N VAL A 128 -8.97 -19.99 -10.52
CA VAL A 128 -8.79 -20.06 -9.07
C VAL A 128 -7.70 -21.08 -8.74
N CYS A 129 -6.67 -20.63 -8.06
CA CYS A 129 -5.57 -21.48 -7.61
C CYS A 129 -5.55 -21.53 -6.08
N ILE A 130 -5.93 -22.68 -5.50
CA ILE A 130 -5.91 -22.92 -4.07
C ILE A 130 -4.52 -23.36 -3.67
N ASN A 131 -3.80 -22.46 -2.97
CA ASN A 131 -2.39 -22.63 -2.62
C ASN A 131 -2.21 -23.11 -1.19
N LYS A 132 -1.00 -23.62 -0.90
CA LYS A 132 -0.60 -24.14 0.41
C LYS A 132 -1.38 -25.39 0.84
N ILE A 133 -1.76 -26.23 -0.11
CA ILE A 133 -2.41 -27.53 0.17
C ILE A 133 -1.50 -28.51 0.93
N ASP A 134 -0.20 -28.22 0.99
CA ASP A 134 0.80 -28.93 1.78
C ASP A 134 0.64 -28.75 3.30
N ARG A 135 -0.18 -27.79 3.75
CA ARG A 135 -0.42 -27.55 5.18
C ARG A 135 -1.36 -28.60 5.78
N PRO A 136 -1.08 -29.10 7.01
CA PRO A 136 -1.95 -30.07 7.68
C PRO A 136 -3.38 -29.56 7.94
N GLU A 137 -3.53 -28.24 8.09
CA GLU A 137 -4.81 -27.57 8.38
C GLU A 137 -5.57 -27.17 7.10
N ALA A 138 -5.06 -27.51 5.91
CA ALA A 138 -5.69 -27.19 4.64
C ALA A 138 -7.10 -27.79 4.53
N ARG A 139 -8.07 -26.97 4.05
CA ARG A 139 -9.49 -27.34 3.88
C ARG A 139 -9.98 -26.95 2.48
N PRO A 140 -9.38 -27.48 1.42
CA PRO A 140 -9.57 -27.01 0.05
C PRO A 140 -11.01 -27.08 -0.44
N ASP A 141 -11.78 -28.12 -0.08
CA ASP A 141 -13.19 -28.26 -0.49
C ASP A 141 -14.06 -27.14 0.07
N GLU A 142 -13.88 -26.78 1.34
CA GLU A 142 -14.60 -25.65 1.95
C GLU A 142 -14.19 -24.32 1.31
N VAL A 143 -12.92 -24.16 0.94
CA VAL A 143 -12.41 -22.95 0.29
C VAL A 143 -12.98 -22.80 -1.12
N ILE A 144 -13.21 -23.88 -1.85
CA ILE A 144 -13.93 -23.83 -3.13
C ILE A 144 -15.33 -23.25 -2.95
N ASP A 145 -16.07 -23.74 -1.96
CA ASP A 145 -17.42 -23.26 -1.69
C ASP A 145 -17.41 -21.77 -1.29
N GLU A 146 -16.47 -21.35 -0.44
CA GLU A 146 -16.29 -19.94 -0.07
C GLU A 146 -15.99 -19.03 -1.26
N VAL A 147 -15.16 -19.49 -2.20
CA VAL A 147 -14.84 -18.72 -3.41
C VAL A 147 -16.05 -18.64 -4.34
N LEU A 148 -16.79 -19.72 -4.51
CA LEU A 148 -18.02 -19.73 -5.32
C LEU A 148 -19.09 -18.81 -4.71
N GLU A 149 -19.31 -18.87 -3.40
CA GLU A 149 -20.20 -17.93 -2.71
C GLU A 149 -19.77 -16.48 -2.92
N LEU A 150 -18.46 -16.19 -2.80
CA LEU A 150 -17.92 -14.87 -3.06
C LEU A 150 -18.18 -14.41 -4.50
N LEU A 151 -18.00 -15.27 -5.51
CA LEU A 151 -18.26 -14.95 -6.90
C LEU A 151 -19.76 -14.65 -7.13
N ILE A 152 -20.66 -15.43 -6.52
CA ILE A 152 -22.12 -15.21 -6.57
C ILE A 152 -22.47 -13.86 -5.92
N ASP A 153 -21.96 -13.58 -4.76
CA ASP A 153 -22.18 -12.31 -4.02
C ASP A 153 -21.72 -11.08 -4.84
N LEU A 154 -20.68 -11.25 -5.64
CA LEU A 154 -20.15 -10.21 -6.51
C LEU A 154 -20.90 -10.08 -7.84
N GLY A 155 -21.90 -10.92 -8.07
CA GLY A 155 -22.73 -10.90 -9.28
C GLY A 155 -22.05 -11.53 -10.50
N ALA A 156 -21.23 -12.56 -10.32
CA ALA A 156 -20.65 -13.32 -11.41
C ALA A 156 -21.73 -13.96 -12.29
N SER A 157 -21.49 -13.99 -13.60
CA SER A 157 -22.34 -14.73 -14.54
C SER A 157 -22.10 -16.23 -14.45
N ASP A 158 -23.05 -17.03 -14.96
CA ASP A 158 -22.92 -18.48 -15.01
C ASP A 158 -21.61 -18.93 -15.69
N GLU A 159 -21.18 -18.22 -16.75
CA GLU A 159 -19.91 -18.47 -17.44
C GLU A 159 -18.70 -18.16 -16.54
N GLN A 160 -18.81 -17.19 -15.65
CA GLN A 160 -17.73 -16.83 -14.71
C GLN A 160 -17.71 -17.74 -13.48
N LEU A 161 -18.84 -18.38 -13.15
CA LEU A 161 -18.92 -19.40 -12.10
C LEU A 161 -18.33 -20.74 -12.55
N ASP A 162 -18.35 -21.04 -13.85
CA ASP A 162 -17.71 -22.23 -14.44
C ASP A 162 -16.20 -22.01 -14.64
N CYS A 163 -15.54 -21.47 -13.62
CA CYS A 163 -14.11 -21.18 -13.63
C CYS A 163 -13.30 -22.41 -13.19
N PRO A 164 -12.09 -22.64 -13.77
CA PRO A 164 -11.23 -23.75 -13.37
C PRO A 164 -10.64 -23.54 -12.00
N PHE A 165 -10.63 -24.60 -11.19
CA PHE A 165 -9.95 -24.68 -9.90
C PHE A 165 -8.70 -25.54 -10.03
N LEU A 166 -7.60 -25.07 -9.45
CA LEU A 166 -6.33 -25.79 -9.36
C LEU A 166 -5.88 -25.83 -7.90
N PHE A 167 -5.14 -26.86 -7.55
CA PHE A 167 -4.55 -27.04 -6.23
C PHE A 167 -3.04 -26.93 -6.33
N ALA A 168 -2.41 -26.14 -5.47
CA ALA A 168 -0.99 -25.85 -5.56
C ALA A 168 -0.27 -25.82 -4.22
N SER A 169 1.00 -26.16 -4.23
CA SER A 169 1.99 -25.73 -3.26
C SER A 169 3.07 -24.95 -3.98
N ALA A 170 2.94 -23.61 -3.95
CA ALA A 170 3.93 -22.73 -4.57
C ALA A 170 5.32 -22.90 -3.94
N ARG A 171 5.39 -23.24 -2.64
CA ARG A 171 6.65 -23.51 -1.94
C ARG A 171 7.36 -24.76 -2.47
N ASP A 172 6.60 -25.83 -2.73
CA ASP A 172 7.13 -27.10 -3.18
C ASP A 172 7.15 -27.21 -4.72
N GLY A 173 6.66 -26.18 -5.42
CA GLY A 173 6.80 -25.97 -6.86
C GLY A 173 5.89 -26.82 -7.74
N TYR A 174 4.67 -27.14 -7.31
CA TYR A 174 3.72 -27.91 -8.10
C TYR A 174 2.30 -27.37 -8.07
N ALA A 175 1.54 -27.73 -9.12
CA ALA A 175 0.09 -27.55 -9.21
C ALA A 175 -0.56 -28.83 -9.77
N THR A 176 -1.83 -29.09 -9.39
CA THR A 176 -2.60 -30.26 -9.81
C THR A 176 -4.03 -29.87 -10.16
N TYR A 177 -4.71 -30.68 -10.98
CA TYR A 177 -6.13 -30.49 -11.30
C TYR A 177 -7.04 -31.03 -10.19
N ASN A 178 -6.63 -32.11 -9.53
CA ASN A 178 -7.33 -32.68 -8.38
C ASN A 178 -6.36 -32.80 -7.19
N ILE A 179 -6.92 -32.82 -5.99
CA ILE A 179 -6.14 -32.86 -4.76
C ILE A 179 -5.33 -34.17 -4.59
N ASP A 180 -5.86 -35.25 -5.16
CA ASP A 180 -5.26 -36.61 -5.08
C ASP A 180 -4.26 -36.88 -6.23
N ASP A 181 -4.07 -35.93 -7.16
CA ASP A 181 -3.14 -36.09 -8.27
C ASP A 181 -1.69 -36.09 -7.76
N GLU A 182 -0.83 -36.85 -8.43
CA GLU A 182 0.61 -36.90 -8.10
C GLU A 182 1.27 -35.53 -8.34
N PRO A 183 1.84 -34.90 -7.31
CA PRO A 183 2.49 -33.59 -7.45
C PRO A 183 3.78 -33.71 -8.28
N LYS A 184 3.96 -32.85 -9.30
CA LYS A 184 5.13 -32.88 -10.18
C LYS A 184 5.75 -31.51 -10.39
N ASP A 185 5.01 -30.61 -11.02
CA ASP A 185 5.47 -29.32 -11.48
C ASP A 185 4.30 -28.32 -11.65
N MET A 186 4.59 -27.11 -12.16
CA MET A 186 3.57 -26.08 -12.44
C MET A 186 2.90 -26.23 -13.83
N VAL A 187 3.17 -27.29 -14.57
CA VAL A 187 2.59 -27.51 -15.91
C VAL A 187 1.06 -27.42 -15.90
N PRO A 188 0.30 -27.98 -14.94
CA PRO A 188 -1.15 -27.84 -14.93
C PRO A 188 -1.61 -26.37 -14.92
N LEU A 189 -0.93 -25.49 -14.20
CA LEU A 189 -1.26 -24.06 -14.20
C LEU A 189 -0.93 -23.40 -15.54
N PHE A 190 0.23 -23.70 -16.14
CA PHE A 190 0.58 -23.19 -17.48
C PHE A 190 -0.42 -23.63 -18.55
N GLU A 191 -0.80 -24.90 -18.58
CA GLU A 191 -1.78 -25.42 -19.54
C GLU A 191 -3.15 -24.75 -19.35
N THR A 192 -3.61 -24.61 -18.10
CA THR A 192 -4.89 -23.93 -17.82
C THR A 192 -4.87 -22.47 -18.27
N ILE A 193 -3.75 -21.76 -18.10
CA ILE A 193 -3.59 -20.39 -18.61
C ILE A 193 -3.71 -20.36 -20.13
N LEU A 194 -3.07 -21.30 -20.84
CA LEU A 194 -3.13 -21.33 -22.31
C LEU A 194 -4.52 -21.68 -22.84
N ASP A 195 -5.21 -22.61 -22.17
CA ASP A 195 -6.49 -23.14 -22.64
C ASP A 195 -7.66 -22.22 -22.26
N TYR A 196 -7.64 -21.62 -21.07
CA TYR A 196 -8.79 -20.89 -20.53
C TYR A 196 -8.70 -19.37 -20.74
N ILE A 197 -7.49 -18.78 -20.67
CA ILE A 197 -7.33 -17.33 -20.89
C ILE A 197 -7.29 -17.03 -22.39
N PRO A 198 -8.20 -16.16 -22.91
CA PRO A 198 -8.21 -15.83 -24.33
C PRO A 198 -6.95 -15.08 -24.76
N ALA A 199 -6.52 -15.35 -25.99
CA ALA A 199 -5.45 -14.58 -26.62
C ALA A 199 -5.88 -13.12 -26.84
N PRO A 200 -4.97 -12.16 -26.73
CA PRO A 200 -5.28 -10.76 -27.01
C PRO A 200 -5.67 -10.58 -28.48
N GLU A 201 -6.65 -9.73 -28.74
CA GLU A 201 -7.15 -9.44 -30.09
C GLU A 201 -7.08 -7.94 -30.39
N GLY A 202 -6.83 -7.62 -31.66
CA GLY A 202 -6.77 -6.24 -32.16
C GLY A 202 -6.69 -6.22 -33.67
N ASP A 203 -6.67 -5.05 -34.27
CA ASP A 203 -6.51 -4.88 -35.72
C ASP A 203 -5.04 -4.51 -36.04
N PRO A 204 -4.24 -5.42 -36.62
CA PRO A 204 -2.83 -5.15 -36.92
C PRO A 204 -2.63 -4.10 -38.03
N ASP A 205 -3.62 -3.91 -38.89
CA ASP A 205 -3.58 -2.97 -40.01
C ASP A 205 -4.11 -1.57 -39.64
N ALA A 206 -4.66 -1.43 -38.40
CA ALA A 206 -5.08 -0.14 -37.89
C ALA A 206 -3.88 0.73 -37.46
N GLY A 207 -4.14 2.01 -37.26
CA GLY A 207 -3.13 2.90 -36.65
C GLY A 207 -2.76 2.44 -35.24
N THR A 208 -1.52 2.71 -34.87
CA THR A 208 -1.02 2.41 -33.50
C THR A 208 -1.94 2.99 -32.46
N GLN A 209 -2.31 2.16 -31.47
CA GLN A 209 -3.09 2.57 -30.31
C GLN A 209 -2.62 1.78 -29.08
N MET A 210 -2.11 2.50 -28.08
CA MET A 210 -1.56 1.94 -26.85
C MET A 210 -1.93 2.83 -25.67
N LEU A 211 -2.62 2.27 -24.67
CA LEU A 211 -2.95 2.95 -23.42
C LEU A 211 -1.79 2.82 -22.41
N ILE A 212 -1.34 3.93 -21.86
CA ILE A 212 -0.35 3.94 -20.79
C ILE A 212 -1.05 3.63 -19.46
N SER A 213 -0.73 2.50 -18.88
CA SER A 213 -1.34 1.99 -17.66
C SER A 213 -0.47 2.16 -16.41
N THR A 214 0.86 2.08 -16.57
CA THR A 214 1.81 2.31 -15.48
C THR A 214 2.97 3.18 -15.95
N ILE A 215 3.65 3.84 -15.01
CA ILE A 215 4.83 4.64 -15.27
C ILE A 215 5.98 4.09 -14.43
N ASP A 216 7.13 3.99 -15.05
CA ASP A 216 8.41 3.72 -14.42
C ASP A 216 9.35 4.92 -14.65
N TYR A 217 10.43 5.01 -13.92
CA TYR A 217 11.40 6.10 -14.04
C TYR A 217 12.83 5.55 -14.02
N ASN A 218 13.63 6.08 -14.90
CA ASN A 218 15.06 5.80 -14.93
C ASN A 218 15.82 7.12 -15.07
N GLU A 219 16.87 7.32 -14.28
CA GLU A 219 17.64 8.57 -14.27
C GLU A 219 18.26 8.93 -15.61
N TYR A 220 18.54 7.94 -16.47
CA TYR A 220 19.19 8.14 -17.77
C TYR A 220 18.21 8.41 -18.92
N VAL A 221 17.03 7.82 -18.87
CA VAL A 221 16.02 7.91 -19.95
C VAL A 221 14.76 8.67 -19.55
N GLY A 222 14.64 9.07 -18.29
CA GLY A 222 13.49 9.77 -17.75
C GLY A 222 12.31 8.84 -17.51
N ARG A 223 11.09 9.38 -17.69
CA ARG A 223 9.85 8.60 -17.55
C ARG A 223 9.72 7.55 -18.64
N ILE A 224 9.26 6.38 -18.24
CA ILE A 224 9.01 5.23 -19.09
C ILE A 224 7.53 4.88 -18.94
N GLY A 225 6.74 5.00 -20.01
CA GLY A 225 5.34 4.60 -20.02
C GLY A 225 5.22 3.12 -20.37
N VAL A 226 4.46 2.37 -19.57
CA VAL A 226 4.19 0.94 -19.81
C VAL A 226 2.71 0.76 -20.13
N GLY A 227 2.44 -0.05 -21.15
CA GLY A 227 1.07 -0.35 -21.54
C GLY A 227 1.00 -1.49 -22.54
N LYS A 228 -0.23 -1.86 -22.89
CA LYS A 228 -0.54 -2.87 -23.91
C LYS A 228 -0.79 -2.19 -25.25
N VAL A 229 -0.28 -2.78 -26.32
CA VAL A 229 -0.61 -2.38 -27.69
C VAL A 229 -1.99 -2.98 -28.03
N ASP A 230 -2.99 -2.14 -28.17
CA ASP A 230 -4.36 -2.57 -28.44
C ASP A 230 -4.62 -2.73 -29.95
N ASN A 231 -4.05 -1.83 -30.78
CA ASN A 231 -4.15 -1.89 -32.24
C ASN A 231 -2.84 -1.48 -32.91
N GLY A 232 -2.64 -1.96 -34.12
CA GLY A 232 -1.50 -1.62 -34.96
C GLY A 232 -0.17 -2.16 -34.43
N THR A 233 0.89 -1.47 -34.80
CA THR A 233 2.26 -1.79 -34.42
C THR A 233 2.95 -0.52 -33.92
N ILE A 234 3.74 -0.63 -32.86
CA ILE A 234 4.58 0.44 -32.35
C ILE A 234 6.05 0.14 -32.64
N SER A 235 6.81 1.15 -33.06
CA SER A 235 8.21 0.98 -33.46
C SER A 235 9.11 2.09 -32.89
N VAL A 236 10.39 1.77 -32.75
CA VAL A 236 11.41 2.76 -32.40
C VAL A 236 11.51 3.83 -33.51
N ASN A 237 11.69 5.08 -33.11
CA ASN A 237 11.73 6.26 -33.99
C ASN A 237 10.41 6.57 -34.71
N GLN A 238 9.30 5.95 -34.37
CA GLN A 238 7.99 6.26 -34.88
C GLN A 238 7.51 7.62 -34.38
N ASP A 239 6.94 8.44 -35.27
CA ASP A 239 6.23 9.66 -34.91
C ASP A 239 4.81 9.27 -34.45
N VAL A 240 4.41 9.69 -33.27
CA VAL A 240 3.15 9.38 -32.65
C VAL A 240 2.51 10.64 -32.03
N VAL A 241 1.23 10.55 -31.73
CA VAL A 241 0.49 11.60 -31.04
C VAL A 241 0.04 11.05 -29.68
N VAL A 242 0.33 11.78 -28.63
CA VAL A 242 -0.20 11.53 -27.28
C VAL A 242 -1.51 12.26 -27.13
N VAL A 243 -2.55 11.52 -26.76
CA VAL A 243 -3.90 12.04 -26.51
C VAL A 243 -4.42 11.45 -25.20
N ASN A 244 -5.34 12.18 -24.53
CA ASN A 244 -5.94 11.70 -23.29
C ASN A 244 -7.46 11.73 -23.39
N HIS A 245 -8.14 10.69 -22.90
CA HIS A 245 -9.61 10.60 -22.96
C HIS A 245 -10.31 11.75 -22.26
N HIS A 246 -9.75 12.23 -21.14
CA HIS A 246 -10.33 13.33 -20.34
C HIS A 246 -9.96 14.73 -20.84
N ASP A 247 -9.00 14.84 -21.78
CA ASP A 247 -8.56 16.09 -22.41
C ASP A 247 -8.21 15.84 -23.89
N PRO A 248 -9.20 15.47 -24.71
CA PRO A 248 -8.96 15.02 -26.10
C PRO A 248 -8.45 16.14 -27.03
N ASP A 249 -8.67 17.41 -26.64
CA ASP A 249 -8.21 18.55 -27.43
C ASP A 249 -6.70 18.80 -27.29
N LYS A 250 -6.11 18.31 -26.20
CA LYS A 250 -4.67 18.44 -25.96
C LYS A 250 -3.91 17.31 -26.62
N GLN A 251 -3.45 17.56 -27.84
CA GLN A 251 -2.67 16.59 -28.62
C GLN A 251 -1.20 17.02 -28.66
N LYS A 252 -0.30 16.06 -28.42
CA LYS A 252 1.14 16.30 -28.47
C LYS A 252 1.82 15.35 -29.43
N LYS A 253 2.47 15.87 -30.46
CA LYS A 253 3.30 15.07 -31.38
C LYS A 253 4.65 14.81 -30.74
N VAL A 254 5.05 13.54 -30.70
CA VAL A 254 6.29 13.08 -30.08
C VAL A 254 6.89 11.93 -30.86
N LYS A 255 8.14 11.58 -30.56
CA LYS A 255 8.82 10.45 -31.17
C LYS A 255 9.23 9.43 -30.13
N ILE A 256 8.99 8.15 -30.42
CA ILE A 256 9.42 7.05 -29.56
C ILE A 256 10.94 6.93 -29.64
N SER A 257 11.65 7.14 -28.53
CA SER A 257 13.11 7.02 -28.51
C SER A 257 13.57 5.59 -28.34
N LYS A 258 12.96 4.85 -27.42
CA LYS A 258 13.26 3.44 -27.17
C LYS A 258 11.98 2.67 -26.88
N LEU A 259 12.00 1.40 -27.24
CA LEU A 259 10.93 0.46 -27.05
C LEU A 259 11.50 -0.81 -26.40
N TYR A 260 10.83 -1.29 -25.36
CA TYR A 260 11.24 -2.48 -24.63
C TYR A 260 10.09 -3.45 -24.49
N GLU A 261 10.38 -4.74 -24.55
CA GLU A 261 9.51 -5.81 -24.07
C GLU A 261 10.08 -6.43 -22.80
N PHE A 262 9.23 -7.15 -22.06
CA PHE A 262 9.65 -7.89 -20.87
C PHE A 262 10.11 -9.29 -21.26
N ASP A 263 11.24 -9.72 -20.68
CA ASP A 263 11.78 -11.08 -20.78
C ASP A 263 12.28 -11.46 -19.38
N GLY A 264 11.56 -12.36 -18.72
CA GLY A 264 11.69 -12.53 -17.29
C GLY A 264 11.45 -11.20 -16.56
N LEU A 265 12.38 -10.82 -15.73
CA LEU A 265 12.38 -9.55 -14.98
C LEU A 265 13.05 -8.38 -15.74
N ASN A 266 13.66 -8.67 -16.88
CA ASN A 266 14.44 -7.69 -17.61
C ASN A 266 13.60 -6.98 -18.69
N LYS A 267 13.96 -5.73 -18.98
CA LYS A 267 13.47 -4.99 -20.14
C LYS A 267 14.48 -5.15 -21.28
N VAL A 268 14.05 -5.75 -22.37
CA VAL A 268 14.87 -5.99 -23.57
C VAL A 268 14.47 -5.02 -24.66
N GLU A 269 15.43 -4.30 -25.25
CA GLU A 269 15.16 -3.39 -26.36
C GLU A 269 14.71 -4.17 -27.60
N VAL A 270 13.56 -3.75 -28.16
CA VAL A 270 13.01 -4.30 -29.41
C VAL A 270 12.81 -3.21 -30.43
N LYS A 271 12.79 -3.56 -31.72
CA LYS A 271 12.61 -2.59 -32.78
C LYS A 271 11.13 -2.25 -33.00
N GLU A 272 10.28 -3.23 -32.85
CA GLU A 272 8.83 -3.12 -33.02
C GLU A 272 8.07 -4.11 -32.14
N ALA A 273 6.82 -3.78 -31.82
CA ALA A 273 5.92 -4.64 -31.10
C ALA A 273 4.48 -4.47 -31.64
N GLY A 274 3.75 -5.58 -31.76
CA GLY A 274 2.38 -5.61 -32.29
C GLY A 274 1.30 -5.75 -31.23
N ILE A 275 0.07 -5.95 -31.68
CA ILE A 275 -1.10 -6.11 -30.83
C ILE A 275 -0.86 -7.15 -29.72
N GLY A 276 -1.41 -6.86 -28.54
CA GLY A 276 -1.32 -7.74 -27.37
C GLY A 276 0.01 -7.67 -26.61
N SER A 277 1.09 -7.15 -27.22
CA SER A 277 2.37 -6.99 -26.51
C SER A 277 2.26 -5.95 -25.40
N ILE A 278 2.78 -6.28 -24.22
CA ILE A 278 2.99 -5.33 -23.13
C ILE A 278 4.39 -4.76 -23.29
N VAL A 279 4.47 -3.46 -23.51
CA VAL A 279 5.71 -2.77 -23.83
C VAL A 279 5.97 -1.56 -22.95
N ALA A 280 7.24 -1.21 -22.83
CA ALA A 280 7.68 -0.01 -22.16
C ALA A 280 8.30 0.95 -23.19
N ILE A 281 7.87 2.21 -23.18
CA ILE A 281 8.33 3.24 -24.12
C ILE A 281 9.01 4.39 -23.40
N SER A 282 10.03 4.97 -24.00
CA SER A 282 10.70 6.17 -23.50
C SER A 282 10.84 7.26 -24.59
N GLY A 283 11.17 8.47 -24.17
CA GLY A 283 11.32 9.64 -25.05
C GLY A 283 10.21 10.68 -24.88
N ILE A 284 9.26 10.45 -23.98
CA ILE A 284 8.17 11.37 -23.69
C ILE A 284 8.27 11.81 -22.24
N ALA A 285 8.85 13.00 -22.03
CA ALA A 285 9.23 13.47 -20.69
C ALA A 285 8.02 13.67 -19.72
N ASP A 286 6.87 14.03 -20.27
CA ASP A 286 5.64 14.34 -19.53
C ASP A 286 4.53 13.30 -19.72
N ILE A 287 4.91 12.08 -20.14
CA ILE A 287 3.96 10.96 -20.27
C ILE A 287 3.27 10.69 -18.94
N SER A 288 1.97 10.49 -19.00
CA SER A 288 1.12 10.26 -17.84
C SER A 288 0.28 8.99 -18.01
N ILE A 289 -0.16 8.43 -16.88
CA ILE A 289 -1.10 7.31 -16.88
C ILE A 289 -2.43 7.78 -17.48
N GLY A 290 -3.00 6.97 -18.38
CA GLY A 290 -4.22 7.27 -19.11
C GLY A 290 -3.97 7.99 -20.44
N ASP A 291 -2.72 8.35 -20.74
CA ASP A 291 -2.37 8.81 -22.06
C ASP A 291 -2.46 7.64 -23.05
N THR A 292 -3.00 7.91 -24.22
CA THR A 292 -3.03 6.98 -25.35
C THR A 292 -2.02 7.42 -26.39
N ILE A 293 -1.16 6.52 -26.77
CA ILE A 293 -0.20 6.70 -27.86
C ILE A 293 -0.90 6.27 -29.16
N CYS A 294 -1.06 7.21 -30.08
CA CYS A 294 -1.77 6.98 -31.34
C CYS A 294 -0.92 7.31 -32.56
N SER A 295 -1.26 6.69 -33.69
CA SER A 295 -0.78 7.15 -34.99
C SER A 295 -1.30 8.57 -35.28
N PRO A 296 -0.52 9.43 -35.94
CA PRO A 296 -0.90 10.81 -36.20
C PRO A 296 -2.17 10.97 -37.07
N ASP A 297 -2.45 9.99 -37.91
CA ASP A 297 -3.55 10.03 -38.89
C ASP A 297 -4.93 9.87 -38.25
N ASN A 298 -5.02 9.16 -37.12
CA ASN A 298 -6.29 8.94 -36.41
C ASN A 298 -6.06 8.82 -34.90
N PRO A 299 -5.88 9.95 -34.17
CA PRO A 299 -5.63 9.96 -32.74
C PRO A 299 -6.92 9.75 -31.93
N VAL A 300 -7.29 8.49 -31.67
CA VAL A 300 -8.45 8.11 -30.87
C VAL A 300 -8.00 7.70 -29.47
N PRO A 301 -8.35 8.45 -28.39
CA PRO A 301 -8.00 8.07 -27.04
C PRO A 301 -8.80 6.84 -26.56
N ILE A 302 -8.13 5.96 -25.82
CA ILE A 302 -8.78 4.85 -25.14
C ILE A 302 -9.40 5.37 -23.84
N GLU A 303 -10.64 4.98 -23.58
CA GLU A 303 -11.33 5.31 -22.35
C GLU A 303 -10.63 4.69 -21.14
N PHE A 304 -10.36 5.50 -20.13
CA PHE A 304 -9.84 5.03 -18.85
C PHE A 304 -10.49 5.75 -17.68
N GLN A 305 -10.51 5.09 -16.52
CA GLN A 305 -10.99 5.73 -15.31
C GLN A 305 -9.94 6.70 -14.76
N LYS A 306 -10.39 7.91 -14.46
CA LYS A 306 -9.53 8.91 -13.84
C LYS A 306 -8.94 8.38 -12.54
N ILE A 307 -7.66 8.62 -12.33
CA ILE A 307 -6.99 8.27 -11.08
C ILE A 307 -7.76 8.92 -9.92
N SER A 308 -8.11 8.13 -8.92
CA SER A 308 -8.78 8.66 -7.73
C SER A 308 -7.89 9.70 -7.06
N GLU A 309 -8.51 10.82 -6.69
CA GLU A 309 -7.81 11.89 -6.01
C GLU A 309 -7.36 11.45 -4.61
N PRO A 310 -6.25 12.04 -4.09
CA PRO A 310 -5.85 11.82 -2.71
C PRO A 310 -6.99 12.12 -1.72
N THR A 311 -7.06 11.35 -0.65
CA THR A 311 -8.08 11.51 0.41
C THR A 311 -7.51 12.04 1.71
N ILE A 312 -6.20 11.87 1.93
CA ILE A 312 -5.50 12.34 3.12
C ILE A 312 -4.26 13.15 2.77
N ALA A 313 -3.82 13.99 3.67
CA ALA A 313 -2.59 14.77 3.55
C ALA A 313 -1.81 14.78 4.86
N MET A 314 -0.50 14.90 4.76
CA MET A 314 0.44 15.15 5.84
C MET A 314 1.34 16.32 5.50
N GLN A 315 1.80 17.05 6.51
CA GLN A 315 2.89 18.02 6.32
C GLN A 315 4.23 17.32 6.56
N PHE A 316 5.13 17.48 5.61
CA PHE A 316 6.54 17.10 5.72
C PHE A 316 7.34 18.36 5.99
N VAL A 317 8.02 18.42 7.10
CA VAL A 317 8.70 19.63 7.61
C VAL A 317 10.17 19.32 7.83
N VAL A 318 11.04 20.29 7.57
CA VAL A 318 12.44 20.18 7.97
C VAL A 318 12.53 19.98 9.48
N ASN A 319 13.35 19.03 9.92
CA ASN A 319 13.56 18.81 11.35
C ASN A 319 14.32 19.98 11.96
N ASP A 320 13.69 20.68 12.87
CA ASP A 320 14.23 21.83 13.63
C ASP A 320 14.38 21.53 15.14
N SER A 321 14.35 20.23 15.51
CA SER A 321 14.53 19.80 16.89
C SER A 321 15.96 20.07 17.38
N PRO A 322 16.20 20.09 18.72
CA PRO A 322 17.55 20.20 19.28
C PRO A 322 18.52 19.09 18.84
N PHE A 323 18.01 17.97 18.30
CA PHE A 323 18.83 16.87 17.78
C PHE A 323 18.91 16.84 16.25
N ALA A 324 18.42 17.89 15.59
CA ALA A 324 18.45 17.96 14.13
C ALA A 324 19.86 17.83 13.57
N GLY A 325 20.00 17.06 12.48
CA GLY A 325 21.27 16.87 11.76
C GLY A 325 22.27 15.93 12.42
N GLN A 326 21.90 15.24 13.50
CA GLN A 326 22.82 14.31 14.17
C GLN A 326 22.82 12.91 13.54
N GLU A 327 21.74 12.51 12.88
CA GLU A 327 21.54 11.14 12.42
C GLU A 327 21.32 11.04 10.90
N GLY A 328 20.74 12.07 10.28
CA GLY A 328 20.45 12.09 8.84
C GLY A 328 21.59 12.65 7.99
N LYS A 329 21.67 12.19 6.74
CA LYS A 329 22.55 12.75 5.70
C LYS A 329 21.89 13.93 4.98
N PHE A 330 20.59 13.84 4.75
CA PHE A 330 19.79 14.80 3.98
C PHE A 330 18.82 15.52 4.91
N VAL A 331 19.20 16.72 5.36
CA VAL A 331 18.52 17.43 6.46
C VAL A 331 17.96 18.79 6.04
N THR A 332 18.20 19.23 4.80
CA THR A 332 17.82 20.58 4.34
C THR A 332 16.49 20.58 3.60
N SER A 333 15.81 21.74 3.57
CA SER A 333 14.58 21.96 2.81
C SER A 333 14.74 21.59 1.32
N ARG A 334 15.89 21.91 0.72
CA ARG A 334 16.19 21.55 -0.66
C ARG A 334 16.24 20.04 -0.87
N HIS A 335 16.93 19.30 0.01
CA HIS A 335 16.98 17.83 -0.07
C HIS A 335 15.57 17.22 0.04
N LEU A 336 14.79 17.71 1.01
CA LEU A 336 13.41 17.25 1.23
C LEU A 336 12.55 17.53 0.00
N ARG A 337 12.60 18.76 -0.53
CA ARG A 337 11.90 19.17 -1.74
C ARG A 337 12.24 18.27 -2.93
N ASP A 338 13.52 18.18 -3.24
CA ASP A 338 13.99 17.43 -4.43
C ASP A 338 13.57 15.96 -4.35
N ARG A 339 13.60 15.36 -3.15
CA ARG A 339 13.16 13.98 -2.93
C ARG A 339 11.66 13.81 -3.11
N LEU A 340 10.85 14.69 -2.50
CA LEU A 340 9.38 14.61 -2.60
C LEU A 340 8.90 14.84 -4.05
N PHE A 341 9.47 15.80 -4.76
CA PHE A 341 9.13 16.05 -6.17
C PHE A 341 9.62 14.94 -7.10
N ARG A 342 10.74 14.28 -6.76
CA ARG A 342 11.22 13.10 -7.51
C ARG A 342 10.22 11.94 -7.42
N GLU A 343 9.55 11.75 -6.28
CA GLU A 343 8.52 10.70 -6.10
C GLU A 343 7.37 10.84 -7.09
N LEU A 344 6.99 12.06 -7.46
CA LEU A 344 5.94 12.32 -8.44
C LEU A 344 6.26 11.78 -9.84
N ASN A 345 7.52 11.39 -10.12
CA ASN A 345 7.87 10.78 -11.40
C ASN A 345 7.37 9.34 -11.50
N THR A 346 7.26 8.64 -10.39
CA THR A 346 6.84 7.23 -10.30
C THR A 346 5.45 7.08 -9.73
N ASP A 347 5.12 7.86 -8.71
CA ASP A 347 3.82 7.81 -8.04
C ASP A 347 2.90 8.95 -8.49
N VAL A 348 2.03 8.63 -9.43
CA VAL A 348 1.04 9.58 -9.98
C VAL A 348 -0.17 9.81 -9.07
N SER A 349 -0.31 9.04 -8.00
CA SER A 349 -1.38 9.18 -7.01
C SER A 349 -1.01 10.11 -5.87
N LEU A 350 0.26 10.44 -5.76
CA LEU A 350 0.80 11.38 -4.79
C LEU A 350 0.66 12.82 -5.33
N ARG A 351 0.39 13.76 -4.44
CA ARG A 351 0.44 15.18 -4.73
C ARG A 351 1.34 15.87 -3.71
N VAL A 352 2.26 16.68 -4.18
CA VAL A 352 3.18 17.48 -3.35
C VAL A 352 2.95 18.95 -3.66
N GLU A 353 2.65 19.73 -2.62
CA GLU A 353 2.41 21.16 -2.70
C GLU A 353 3.36 21.90 -1.75
N GLU A 354 3.97 22.97 -2.23
CA GLU A 354 4.72 23.88 -1.38
C GLU A 354 3.72 24.67 -0.51
N THR A 355 4.09 24.90 0.74
CA THR A 355 3.27 25.72 1.65
C THR A 355 3.84 27.13 1.72
N ASP A 356 3.16 28.04 2.42
CA ASP A 356 3.67 29.40 2.67
C ASP A 356 5.00 29.41 3.45
N ASN A 357 5.30 28.31 4.14
CA ASN A 357 6.57 28.08 4.80
C ASN A 357 7.51 27.27 3.89
N THR A 358 8.66 27.83 3.53
CA THR A 358 9.67 27.21 2.65
C THR A 358 10.25 25.90 3.19
N ASP A 359 10.09 25.62 4.47
CA ASP A 359 10.59 24.42 5.15
C ASP A 359 9.49 23.36 5.35
N SER A 360 8.32 23.56 4.75
CA SER A 360 7.17 22.67 4.89
C SER A 360 6.53 22.35 3.53
N PHE A 361 6.17 21.07 3.32
CA PHE A 361 5.53 20.57 2.12
C PHE A 361 4.27 19.80 2.51
N LYS A 362 3.17 20.07 1.82
CA LYS A 362 1.94 19.30 1.97
C LYS A 362 1.98 18.13 0.99
N VAL A 363 1.99 16.92 1.54
CA VAL A 363 2.01 15.69 0.76
C VAL A 363 0.67 14.99 0.93
N SER A 364 -0.03 14.76 -0.18
CA SER A 364 -1.36 14.16 -0.18
C SER A 364 -1.30 12.80 -0.88
N GLY A 365 -1.94 11.79 -0.27
CA GLY A 365 -1.96 10.42 -0.73
C GLY A 365 -3.34 9.78 -0.56
N ARG A 366 -3.48 8.52 -0.96
CA ARG A 366 -4.75 7.79 -0.92
C ARG A 366 -5.12 7.24 0.44
N GLY A 367 -4.12 6.94 1.29
CA GLY A 367 -4.31 6.34 2.59
C GLY A 367 -3.08 6.48 3.47
N GLU A 368 -3.23 6.14 4.76
CA GLU A 368 -2.13 6.22 5.75
C GLU A 368 -0.97 5.29 5.39
N LEU A 369 -1.25 4.08 4.92
CA LEU A 369 -0.22 3.13 4.51
C LEU A 369 0.63 3.69 3.37
N HIS A 370 0.00 4.35 2.39
CA HIS A 370 0.69 4.97 1.26
C HIS A 370 1.71 6.01 1.73
N LEU A 371 1.29 6.93 2.63
CA LEU A 371 2.18 7.96 3.16
C LEU A 371 3.23 7.38 4.12
N SER A 372 2.89 6.35 4.93
CA SER A 372 3.85 5.71 5.84
C SER A 372 4.97 4.99 5.07
N VAL A 373 4.65 4.38 3.92
CA VAL A 373 5.64 3.77 3.03
C VAL A 373 6.61 4.82 2.49
N LEU A 374 6.10 5.99 2.06
CA LEU A 374 6.96 7.10 1.62
C LEU A 374 7.89 7.58 2.74
N VAL A 375 7.37 7.76 3.95
CA VAL A 375 8.15 8.15 5.14
C VAL A 375 9.26 7.13 5.42
N GLU A 376 8.94 5.83 5.38
CA GLU A 376 9.92 4.77 5.65
C GLU A 376 10.97 4.65 4.54
N ASN A 377 10.60 4.79 3.26
CA ASN A 377 11.56 4.85 2.15
C ASN A 377 12.56 5.99 2.34
N MET A 378 12.07 7.19 2.61
CA MET A 378 12.92 8.36 2.82
C MET A 378 13.84 8.19 4.03
N ARG A 379 13.31 7.60 5.12
CA ARG A 379 14.09 7.28 6.33
C ARG A 379 15.27 6.35 6.00
N ARG A 380 15.05 5.27 5.24
CA ARG A 380 16.08 4.31 4.81
C ARG A 380 17.09 4.90 3.84
N GLU A 381 16.66 5.84 3.01
CA GLU A 381 17.56 6.59 2.12
C GLU A 381 18.48 7.57 2.88
N GLY A 382 18.27 7.79 4.17
CA GLY A 382 19.09 8.64 5.02
C GLY A 382 18.58 10.07 5.21
N TYR A 383 17.31 10.32 4.88
CA TYR A 383 16.66 11.61 5.13
C TYR A 383 16.28 11.76 6.61
N GLU A 384 16.35 13.00 7.08
CA GLU A 384 15.87 13.42 8.40
C GLU A 384 14.89 14.58 8.23
N PHE A 385 13.69 14.40 8.75
CA PHE A 385 12.58 15.35 8.62
C PHE A 385 11.57 15.12 9.75
N ALA A 386 10.53 15.93 9.81
CA ALA A 386 9.40 15.70 10.69
C ALA A 386 8.09 15.64 9.90
N VAL A 387 7.12 14.90 10.41
CA VAL A 387 5.77 14.80 9.81
C VAL A 387 4.69 15.17 10.81
N SER A 388 3.62 15.78 10.30
CA SER A 388 2.41 16.06 11.08
C SER A 388 1.47 14.87 11.11
N LYS A 389 0.45 14.95 11.98
CA LYS A 389 -0.71 14.06 11.91
C LYS A 389 -1.35 14.10 10.52
N ALA A 390 -1.82 12.95 10.05
CA ALA A 390 -2.59 12.85 8.83
C ALA A 390 -3.95 13.56 8.99
N GLU A 391 -4.34 14.32 7.98
CA GLU A 391 -5.62 15.03 7.91
C GLU A 391 -6.36 14.63 6.64
N VAL A 392 -7.68 14.45 6.73
CA VAL A 392 -8.50 14.15 5.55
C VAL A 392 -8.69 15.40 4.69
N LEU A 393 -8.77 15.18 3.38
CA LEU A 393 -9.03 16.24 2.42
C LEU A 393 -10.53 16.40 2.22
N TYR A 394 -11.07 17.53 2.65
CA TYR A 394 -12.47 17.89 2.48
C TYR A 394 -12.73 18.47 1.09
N LYS A 395 -13.93 18.21 0.57
CA LYS A 395 -14.48 18.87 -0.63
C LYS A 395 -15.66 19.75 -0.26
N LYS A 396 -16.10 20.58 -1.19
CA LYS A 396 -17.36 21.33 -1.07
C LYS A 396 -18.31 20.88 -2.16
N ASP A 397 -19.58 20.73 -1.83
CA ASP A 397 -20.64 20.50 -2.81
C ASP A 397 -20.97 21.79 -3.58
N GLU A 398 -21.90 21.71 -4.53
CA GLU A 398 -22.37 22.84 -5.33
C GLU A 398 -22.99 23.97 -4.47
N ASN A 399 -23.43 23.64 -3.27
CA ASN A 399 -24.03 24.59 -2.30
C ASN A 399 -23.02 25.11 -1.28
N GLY A 400 -21.73 24.74 -1.40
CA GLY A 400 -20.66 25.13 -0.49
C GLY A 400 -20.60 24.34 0.82
N LYS A 401 -21.42 23.29 1.00
CA LYS A 401 -21.36 22.42 2.18
C LYS A 401 -20.15 21.51 2.12
N GLN A 402 -19.56 21.29 3.27
CA GLN A 402 -18.38 20.43 3.42
C GLN A 402 -18.75 18.97 3.23
N LEU A 403 -17.99 18.30 2.37
CA LEU A 403 -18.02 16.86 2.14
C LEU A 403 -16.74 16.25 2.66
N GLU A 404 -16.85 15.05 3.24
CA GLU A 404 -15.73 14.26 3.72
C GLU A 404 -15.63 12.92 2.99
N PRO A 405 -14.42 12.36 2.84
CA PRO A 405 -14.24 11.03 2.24
C PRO A 405 -14.78 9.96 3.17
N MET A 406 -15.52 9.01 2.59
CA MET A 406 -16.09 7.85 3.26
C MET A 406 -15.38 6.58 2.81
N GLU A 407 -15.22 5.64 3.72
CA GLU A 407 -14.69 4.31 3.44
C GLU A 407 -15.70 3.22 3.82
N THR A 408 -15.69 2.15 3.04
CA THR A 408 -16.31 0.89 3.42
C THR A 408 -15.25 0.06 4.13
N VAL A 409 -15.55 -0.37 5.35
CA VAL A 409 -14.66 -1.17 6.19
C VAL A 409 -15.23 -2.57 6.29
N TYR A 410 -14.42 -3.56 5.94
CA TYR A 410 -14.71 -4.98 6.11
C TYR A 410 -13.89 -5.52 7.26
N ILE A 411 -14.55 -6.13 8.23
CA ILE A 411 -13.91 -6.65 9.42
C ILE A 411 -14.32 -8.10 9.62
N ASP A 412 -13.34 -8.98 9.78
CA ASP A 412 -13.53 -10.34 10.26
C ASP A 412 -12.94 -10.42 11.68
N VAL A 413 -13.77 -10.74 12.66
CA VAL A 413 -13.39 -10.71 14.07
C VAL A 413 -14.03 -11.89 14.81
N PRO A 414 -13.31 -12.55 15.76
CA PRO A 414 -13.92 -13.55 16.63
C PRO A 414 -15.16 -13.00 17.33
N ASP A 415 -16.19 -13.83 17.46
CA ASP A 415 -17.51 -13.42 17.99
C ASP A 415 -17.42 -12.69 19.34
N GLU A 416 -16.46 -13.06 20.19
CA GLU A 416 -16.24 -12.44 21.50
C GLU A 416 -15.86 -10.95 21.42
N PHE A 417 -15.25 -10.50 20.32
CA PHE A 417 -14.80 -9.10 20.14
C PHE A 417 -15.74 -8.25 19.28
N THR A 418 -16.81 -8.85 18.72
CA THR A 418 -17.76 -8.16 17.83
C THR A 418 -18.36 -6.91 18.49
N GLY A 419 -18.78 -7.03 19.75
CA GLY A 419 -19.42 -5.93 20.48
C GLY A 419 -18.52 -4.72 20.68
N ILE A 420 -17.25 -4.92 21.04
CA ILE A 420 -16.30 -3.81 21.26
C ILE A 420 -15.96 -3.10 19.94
N VAL A 421 -15.84 -3.86 18.84
CA VAL A 421 -15.57 -3.31 17.51
C VAL A 421 -16.73 -2.45 17.03
N ILE A 422 -17.97 -2.92 17.16
CA ILE A 422 -19.18 -2.18 16.79
C ILE A 422 -19.29 -0.89 17.60
N ASP A 423 -19.09 -0.95 18.92
CA ASP A 423 -19.15 0.23 19.78
C ASP A 423 -18.12 1.29 19.39
N LYS A 424 -16.86 0.90 19.23
CA LYS A 424 -15.78 1.83 18.88
C LYS A 424 -15.96 2.47 17.52
N LEU A 425 -16.34 1.70 16.48
CA LEU A 425 -16.58 2.26 15.15
C LEU A 425 -17.80 3.19 15.13
N SER A 426 -18.83 2.86 15.89
CA SER A 426 -20.03 3.72 16.02
C SER A 426 -19.68 5.06 16.69
N GLN A 427 -18.84 5.07 17.73
CA GLN A 427 -18.33 6.32 18.34
C GLN A 427 -17.53 7.16 17.36
N ARG A 428 -16.86 6.52 16.38
CA ARG A 428 -16.11 7.16 15.29
C ARG A 428 -16.98 7.49 14.07
N LYS A 429 -18.32 7.53 14.22
CA LYS A 429 -19.31 7.84 13.18
C LYS A 429 -19.43 6.76 12.10
N GLY A 430 -19.02 5.53 12.38
CA GLY A 430 -19.25 4.38 11.53
C GLY A 430 -20.71 3.91 11.62
N GLU A 431 -21.27 3.54 10.48
CA GLU A 431 -22.60 2.99 10.33
C GLU A 431 -22.47 1.52 9.89
N LEU A 432 -22.99 0.60 10.69
CA LEU A 432 -23.02 -0.82 10.35
C LEU A 432 -23.98 -1.02 9.17
N ARG A 433 -23.47 -1.52 8.06
CA ARG A 433 -24.26 -1.83 6.85
C ARG A 433 -24.69 -3.29 6.80
N ASN A 434 -23.78 -4.18 7.16
CA ASN A 434 -24.05 -5.61 7.12
C ASN A 434 -23.32 -6.34 8.26
N MET A 435 -23.90 -7.44 8.71
CA MET A 435 -23.32 -8.33 9.70
C MET A 435 -23.71 -9.77 9.36
N GLY A 436 -22.73 -10.64 9.24
CA GLY A 436 -22.92 -12.05 8.93
C GLY A 436 -22.02 -12.93 9.79
N MET A 437 -22.45 -14.15 10.08
CA MET A 437 -21.58 -15.15 10.69
C MET A 437 -20.66 -15.71 9.59
N SER A 438 -19.36 -15.77 9.88
CA SER A 438 -18.39 -16.50 9.09
C SER A 438 -18.13 -17.86 9.72
N ASN A 439 -17.65 -18.82 8.93
CA ASN A 439 -17.32 -20.15 9.47
C ASN A 439 -16.21 -20.05 10.54
N GLY A 440 -16.26 -20.92 11.56
CA GLY A 440 -15.20 -21.01 12.57
C GLY A 440 -15.31 -20.04 13.76
N GLY A 441 -16.48 -19.46 14.06
CA GLY A 441 -16.69 -18.58 15.24
C GLY A 441 -16.19 -17.15 15.01
N TYR A 442 -16.21 -16.69 13.74
CA TYR A 442 -15.93 -15.32 13.34
C TYR A 442 -17.20 -14.63 12.86
N THR A 443 -17.32 -13.36 13.21
CA THR A 443 -18.35 -12.47 12.67
C THR A 443 -17.73 -11.54 11.62
N ARG A 444 -18.36 -11.45 10.46
CA ARG A 444 -18.03 -10.49 9.41
C ARG A 444 -18.90 -9.26 9.54
N LEU A 445 -18.27 -8.09 9.61
CA LEU A 445 -18.92 -6.79 9.73
C LEU A 445 -18.56 -5.92 8.51
N GLU A 446 -19.54 -5.18 8.01
CA GLU A 446 -19.35 -4.16 6.98
C GLU A 446 -19.83 -2.81 7.50
N PHE A 447 -18.93 -1.84 7.53
CA PHE A 447 -19.22 -0.46 7.99
C PHE A 447 -19.02 0.55 6.88
N SER A 448 -19.81 1.62 6.91
CA SER A 448 -19.51 2.87 6.21
C SER A 448 -19.08 3.90 7.23
N ILE A 449 -17.86 4.42 7.09
CA ILE A 449 -17.26 5.31 8.08
C ILE A 449 -16.50 6.45 7.39
N PRO A 450 -16.48 7.69 7.97
CA PRO A 450 -15.59 8.73 7.50
C PRO A 450 -14.13 8.29 7.59
N SER A 451 -13.31 8.54 6.55
CA SER A 451 -11.89 8.16 6.55
C SER A 451 -11.14 8.67 7.78
N ARG A 452 -11.48 9.88 8.26
CA ARG A 452 -10.91 10.40 9.52
C ARG A 452 -11.26 9.56 10.74
N GLY A 453 -12.37 8.81 10.74
CA GLY A 453 -12.73 7.90 11.83
C GLY A 453 -11.84 6.67 11.93
N LEU A 454 -11.10 6.34 10.87
CA LEU A 454 -10.16 5.23 10.84
C LEU A 454 -8.74 5.63 11.26
N ILE A 455 -8.42 6.93 11.21
CA ILE A 455 -7.11 7.43 11.64
C ILE A 455 -6.84 7.00 13.10
N GLY A 456 -5.73 6.27 13.30
CA GLY A 456 -5.34 5.73 14.60
C GLY A 456 -6.19 4.58 15.13
N TYR A 457 -7.19 4.10 14.38
CA TYR A 457 -8.04 2.99 14.85
C TYR A 457 -7.39 1.62 14.70
N ARG A 458 -6.50 1.44 13.72
CA ARG A 458 -5.87 0.15 13.42
C ARG A 458 -5.10 -0.43 14.62
N GLY A 459 -4.35 0.41 15.31
CA GLY A 459 -3.61 0.02 16.52
C GLY A 459 -4.53 -0.39 17.68
N GLU A 460 -5.62 0.36 17.89
CA GLU A 460 -6.65 0.02 18.87
C GLU A 460 -7.36 -1.29 18.52
N PHE A 461 -7.74 -1.47 17.26
CA PHE A 461 -8.39 -2.68 16.76
C PHE A 461 -7.57 -3.94 17.01
N LEU A 462 -6.27 -3.91 16.69
CA LEU A 462 -5.37 -5.04 16.96
C LEU A 462 -5.25 -5.35 18.46
N THR A 463 -5.23 -4.31 19.30
CA THR A 463 -5.21 -4.48 20.76
C THR A 463 -6.51 -5.09 21.28
N ASP A 464 -7.65 -4.57 20.85
CA ASP A 464 -8.98 -5.03 21.30
C ASP A 464 -9.28 -6.46 20.87
N THR A 465 -8.81 -6.84 19.68
CA THR A 465 -9.00 -8.20 19.13
C THR A 465 -7.86 -9.16 19.48
N LYS A 466 -6.90 -8.73 20.30
CA LYS A 466 -5.68 -9.49 20.64
C LYS A 466 -4.91 -10.00 19.42
N GLY A 467 -4.94 -9.23 18.34
CA GLY A 467 -4.30 -9.57 17.06
C GLY A 467 -5.08 -10.57 16.18
N ASN A 468 -6.27 -11.03 16.61
CA ASN A 468 -7.05 -12.02 15.87
C ASN A 468 -8.07 -11.40 14.88
N GLY A 469 -8.19 -10.08 14.85
CA GLY A 469 -9.10 -9.39 13.93
C GLY A 469 -8.41 -9.01 12.62
N ILE A 470 -9.14 -9.07 11.52
CA ILE A 470 -8.72 -8.61 10.21
C ILE A 470 -9.59 -7.43 9.82
N MET A 471 -8.96 -6.33 9.40
CA MET A 471 -9.65 -5.12 8.97
C MET A 471 -9.12 -4.64 7.63
N ASN A 472 -10.02 -4.47 6.68
CA ASN A 472 -9.75 -3.95 5.35
C ASN A 472 -10.63 -2.76 5.05
N THR A 473 -10.09 -1.74 4.39
CA THR A 473 -10.80 -0.52 4.05
C THR A 473 -10.73 -0.26 2.55
N ALA A 474 -11.77 0.35 2.02
CA ALA A 474 -11.84 0.78 0.63
C ALA A 474 -12.55 2.13 0.54
N PHE A 475 -11.97 3.08 -0.20
CA PHE A 475 -12.65 4.34 -0.50
C PHE A 475 -13.99 4.08 -1.20
N ASP A 476 -15.05 4.70 -0.71
CA ASP A 476 -16.41 4.59 -1.26
C ASP A 476 -16.80 5.86 -2.02
N CYS A 477 -17.02 6.96 -1.33
CA CYS A 477 -17.53 8.20 -1.90
C CYS A 477 -17.18 9.43 -1.03
N TYR A 478 -17.62 10.60 -1.45
CA TYR A 478 -17.68 11.80 -0.62
C TYR A 478 -19.10 12.01 -0.13
N ALA A 479 -19.28 12.16 1.19
CA ALA A 479 -20.58 12.40 1.84
C ALA A 479 -20.56 13.63 2.75
N PRO A 480 -21.70 14.18 3.14
CA PRO A 480 -21.77 15.30 4.06
C PRO A 480 -21.06 15.02 5.38
N TYR A 481 -20.39 16.03 5.91
CA TYR A 481 -19.66 15.96 7.18
C TYR A 481 -20.54 15.46 8.33
N LYS A 482 -20.11 14.40 9.03
CA LYS A 482 -20.87 13.69 10.07
C LYS A 482 -20.64 14.23 11.50
N GLY A 483 -20.05 15.42 11.64
CA GLY A 483 -19.77 16.03 12.95
C GLY A 483 -18.45 15.54 13.56
N ASP A 484 -18.10 16.07 14.73
CA ASP A 484 -16.80 15.86 15.36
C ASP A 484 -16.59 14.41 15.84
N ILE A 485 -15.35 13.95 15.77
CA ILE A 485 -14.87 12.65 16.28
C ILE A 485 -13.79 12.92 17.30
N GLN A 486 -13.87 12.26 18.45
CA GLN A 486 -12.76 12.26 19.41
C GLN A 486 -11.74 11.19 18.98
N TYR A 487 -10.52 11.61 18.66
CA TYR A 487 -9.47 10.71 18.18
C TYR A 487 -8.67 10.09 19.29
N ARG A 488 -8.18 10.88 20.23
CA ARG A 488 -7.33 10.46 21.32
C ARG A 488 -7.93 10.87 22.65
N SER A 489 -8.10 9.89 23.53
CA SER A 489 -8.65 10.11 24.87
C SER A 489 -7.57 10.38 25.94
N GLN A 490 -6.30 10.16 25.62
CA GLN A 490 -5.18 10.24 26.56
C GLN A 490 -4.15 11.27 26.12
N GLY A 491 -3.62 12.04 27.08
CA GLY A 491 -2.62 13.07 26.85
C GLY A 491 -1.20 12.52 26.66
N SER A 492 -0.25 13.41 26.47
CA SER A 492 1.19 13.12 26.35
C SER A 492 1.93 13.37 27.65
N LEU A 493 2.92 12.53 27.97
CA LEU A 493 3.96 12.82 28.92
C LEU A 493 5.10 13.54 28.19
N ILE A 494 5.45 14.76 28.63
CA ILE A 494 6.36 15.65 27.92
C ILE A 494 7.60 15.89 28.76
N ALA A 495 8.79 15.79 28.16
CA ALA A 495 10.03 16.13 28.82
C ALA A 495 10.09 17.63 29.13
N PHE A 496 10.32 17.96 30.38
CA PHE A 496 10.40 19.35 30.87
C PHE A 496 11.72 20.04 30.49
N GLU A 497 12.83 19.31 30.52
CA GLU A 497 14.17 19.85 30.26
C GLU A 497 14.97 18.96 29.31
N THR A 498 16.04 19.52 28.77
CA THR A 498 16.97 18.80 27.91
C THR A 498 18.06 18.14 28.77
N GLY A 499 18.31 16.84 28.52
CA GLY A 499 19.31 16.05 29.25
C GLY A 499 19.25 14.58 28.93
N GLU A 500 19.69 13.77 29.87
CA GLU A 500 19.65 12.31 29.80
C GLU A 500 18.62 11.77 30.82
N ALA A 501 17.76 10.88 30.38
CA ALA A 501 16.76 10.25 31.23
C ALA A 501 17.43 9.32 32.24
N VAL A 502 17.18 9.53 33.51
CA VAL A 502 17.76 8.74 34.60
C VAL A 502 16.70 7.83 35.25
N ALA A 503 17.15 6.69 35.77
CA ALA A 503 16.25 5.69 36.35
C ALA A 503 15.32 6.29 37.44
N TYR A 504 15.81 7.21 38.27
CA TYR A 504 14.99 7.85 39.30
C TYR A 504 13.89 8.77 38.71
N GLY A 505 14.21 9.51 37.67
CA GLY A 505 13.24 10.36 36.97
C GLY A 505 12.16 9.54 36.30
N LEU A 506 12.55 8.44 35.60
CA LEU A 506 11.63 7.52 34.94
C LEU A 506 10.75 6.76 35.93
N PHE A 507 11.29 6.36 37.08
CA PHE A 507 10.51 5.68 38.12
C PHE A 507 9.34 6.55 38.61
N ASN A 508 9.57 7.85 38.80
CA ASN A 508 8.49 8.77 39.16
C ASN A 508 7.53 9.08 38.01
N ALA A 509 7.99 8.95 36.78
CA ALA A 509 7.16 9.21 35.59
C ALA A 509 6.25 8.03 35.23
N GLN A 510 6.67 6.79 35.47
CA GLN A 510 5.89 5.57 35.10
C GLN A 510 4.53 5.48 35.81
N ASP A 511 4.35 6.10 36.98
CA ASP A 511 3.08 6.17 37.70
C ASP A 511 2.04 7.06 36.99
N ARG A 512 2.47 7.86 35.99
CA ARG A 512 1.62 8.77 35.23
C ARG A 512 1.12 8.16 33.94
N GLY A 513 1.75 7.08 33.45
CA GLY A 513 1.37 6.43 32.21
C GLY A 513 2.46 5.52 31.65
N THR A 514 2.33 5.20 30.37
CA THR A 514 3.26 4.31 29.66
C THR A 514 4.41 5.12 29.05
N LEU A 515 5.65 4.77 29.39
CA LEU A 515 6.83 5.43 28.85
C LEU A 515 7.24 4.85 27.50
N PHE A 516 7.80 5.71 26.62
CA PHE A 516 8.36 5.34 25.31
C PHE A 516 9.88 5.30 25.32
N ILE A 517 10.51 5.76 26.38
CA ILE A 517 11.96 5.88 26.54
C ILE A 517 12.46 5.09 27.75
N GLY A 518 13.72 4.66 27.67
CA GLY A 518 14.44 4.00 28.75
C GLY A 518 15.49 4.88 29.43
N PRO A 519 16.15 4.35 30.50
CA PRO A 519 17.25 5.07 31.15
C PRO A 519 18.45 5.18 30.21
N GLY A 520 19.13 6.34 30.26
CA GLY A 520 20.28 6.65 29.40
C GLY A 520 19.90 7.27 28.06
N GLU A 521 18.63 7.37 27.73
CA GLU A 521 18.19 8.03 26.50
C GLU A 521 18.23 9.56 26.65
N LYS A 522 18.71 10.22 25.60
CA LYS A 522 18.74 11.67 25.53
C LYS A 522 17.35 12.22 25.20
N VAL A 523 16.95 13.24 25.94
CA VAL A 523 15.66 13.94 25.75
C VAL A 523 15.89 15.43 25.62
N TYR A 524 14.94 16.14 25.03
CA TYR A 524 14.93 17.61 25.01
C TYR A 524 13.57 18.14 25.44
N SER A 525 13.54 19.37 25.91
CA SER A 525 12.31 20.02 26.33
C SER A 525 11.26 20.04 25.19
N GLY A 526 10.06 19.57 25.49
CA GLY A 526 8.98 19.44 24.50
C GLY A 526 8.95 18.10 23.76
N MET A 527 9.90 17.20 23.98
CA MET A 527 9.85 15.83 23.48
C MET A 527 8.78 15.04 24.23
N VAL A 528 7.96 14.27 23.51
CA VAL A 528 6.98 13.34 24.10
C VAL A 528 7.69 12.05 24.46
N ILE A 529 7.67 11.73 25.75
CA ILE A 529 8.40 10.60 26.35
C ILE A 529 7.49 9.47 26.79
N GLY A 530 6.18 9.63 26.61
CA GLY A 530 5.19 8.61 26.99
C GLY A 530 3.76 9.07 26.77
N GLN A 531 2.85 8.14 27.00
CA GLN A 531 1.40 8.34 26.98
C GLN A 531 0.88 8.51 28.41
N ASN A 532 0.15 9.60 28.66
CA ASN A 532 -0.47 9.82 29.96
C ASN A 532 -1.67 8.89 30.17
N ALA A 533 -1.88 8.42 31.38
CA ALA A 533 -3.09 7.68 31.75
C ALA A 533 -4.36 8.56 31.78
N LYS A 534 -4.19 9.90 31.83
CA LYS A 534 -5.25 10.92 31.83
C LYS A 534 -5.32 11.63 30.48
N THR A 535 -6.39 12.42 30.30
CA THR A 535 -6.66 13.18 29.06
C THR A 535 -5.69 14.34 28.82
N ASP A 536 -5.12 14.91 29.89
CA ASP A 536 -4.30 16.13 29.81
C ASP A 536 -2.83 15.80 29.58
N ASP A 537 -2.14 16.69 28.88
CA ASP A 537 -0.68 16.67 28.75
C ASP A 537 0.00 17.05 30.06
N ILE A 538 1.05 16.34 30.41
CA ILE A 538 1.82 16.61 31.64
C ILE A 538 3.31 16.75 31.31
N GLU A 539 3.92 17.82 31.80
CA GLU A 539 5.37 18.00 31.74
C GLU A 539 6.05 17.32 32.94
N LEU A 540 7.03 16.47 32.68
CA LEU A 540 7.75 15.69 33.67
C LEU A 540 9.26 15.86 33.54
N ASN A 541 9.95 15.96 34.67
CA ASN A 541 11.41 15.99 34.69
C ASN A 541 11.98 14.59 34.86
N VAL A 542 12.37 13.96 33.73
CA VAL A 542 13.00 12.63 33.74
C VAL A 542 14.52 12.66 33.89
N CYS A 543 15.14 13.85 33.84
CA CYS A 543 16.57 14.03 34.03
C CYS A 543 16.94 14.22 35.52
N LYS A 544 15.94 14.29 36.40
CA LYS A 544 16.15 14.55 37.84
C LYS A 544 16.79 13.36 38.52
N THR A 545 17.98 13.59 39.09
CA THR A 545 18.69 12.62 39.94
C THR A 545 18.17 12.61 41.36
N LYS A 546 18.34 11.50 42.06
CA LYS A 546 18.01 11.39 43.48
C LYS A 546 18.99 12.23 44.29
N HIS A 547 18.50 13.20 45.08
CA HIS A 547 19.35 13.90 46.03
C HIS A 547 19.84 12.94 47.12
N LEU A 548 21.15 12.80 47.24
CA LEU A 548 21.79 12.07 48.34
C LEU A 548 21.71 12.93 49.60
N THR A 549 20.98 12.47 50.62
CA THR A 549 20.98 13.07 51.95
C THR A 549 21.82 12.19 52.86
N ASN A 550 22.64 12.84 53.72
CA ASN A 550 23.61 12.18 54.63
C ASN A 550 22.98 11.35 55.77
N THR A 551 21.67 11.20 55.81
CA THR A 551 20.92 10.43 56.82
C THR A 551 20.27 9.22 56.17
N ARG A 552 21.01 8.12 56.03
CA ARG A 552 20.44 6.86 55.56
C ARG A 552 20.78 5.68 56.45
N SER A 553 19.74 4.93 56.80
CA SER A 553 19.86 3.55 57.21
C SER A 553 20.17 2.68 55.98
N SER A 554 21.12 1.78 56.09
CA SER A 554 21.65 0.89 55.04
C SER A 554 20.62 -0.11 54.47
N SER A 555 19.34 -0.06 54.87
CA SER A 555 18.25 -0.93 54.43
C SER A 555 17.30 -0.31 53.41
N ALA A 556 17.55 0.91 52.89
CA ALA A 556 16.60 1.67 52.07
C ALA A 556 16.95 1.78 50.59
N ASP A 557 17.90 1.02 50.08
CA ASP A 557 18.18 0.96 48.63
C ASP A 557 17.46 -0.26 47.99
N GLU A 558 16.12 -0.19 47.96
CA GLU A 558 15.39 -1.04 47.06
C GLU A 558 15.75 -0.67 45.62
N ALA A 559 16.10 -1.68 44.83
CA ALA A 559 16.35 -1.49 43.40
C ALA A 559 15.10 -0.90 42.73
N LEU A 560 15.26 0.24 42.06
CA LEU A 560 14.16 0.87 41.32
C LEU A 560 13.68 -0.06 40.21
N LYS A 561 12.47 -0.57 40.35
CA LYS A 561 11.87 -1.45 39.35
C LYS A 561 11.20 -0.60 38.28
N LEU A 562 11.80 -0.54 37.10
CA LEU A 562 11.24 0.15 35.94
C LEU A 562 10.43 -0.82 35.07
N THR A 563 9.28 -0.36 34.60
CA THR A 563 8.51 -1.04 33.56
C THR A 563 9.25 -0.85 32.24
N PRO A 564 9.40 -1.91 31.40
CA PRO A 564 9.99 -1.75 30.08
C PRO A 564 9.26 -0.68 29.25
N PRO A 565 9.97 0.18 28.53
CA PRO A 565 9.36 1.19 27.68
C PRO A 565 8.63 0.53 26.49
N ARG A 566 7.53 1.14 26.06
CA ARG A 566 6.87 0.78 24.80
C ARG A 566 7.60 1.45 23.64
N ILE A 567 8.28 0.67 22.83
CA ILE A 567 8.93 1.17 21.62
C ILE A 567 7.86 1.22 20.51
N LEU A 568 7.59 2.41 19.99
CA LEU A 568 6.60 2.60 18.92
C LEU A 568 7.22 2.28 17.56
N SER A 569 6.50 1.52 16.74
CA SER A 569 6.76 1.43 15.31
C SER A 569 6.43 2.76 14.61
N LEU A 570 6.80 2.90 13.34
CA LEU A 570 6.46 4.11 12.56
C LEU A 570 4.95 4.32 12.51
N GLU A 571 4.19 3.27 12.23
CA GLU A 571 2.73 3.32 12.15
C GLU A 571 2.12 3.69 13.51
N GLU A 572 2.55 3.03 14.59
CA GLU A 572 2.07 3.36 15.93
C GLU A 572 2.39 4.81 16.34
N ALA A 573 3.55 5.33 15.91
CA ALA A 573 3.94 6.70 16.18
C ALA A 573 3.09 7.71 15.37
N LEU A 574 2.80 7.40 14.09
CA LEU A 574 1.91 8.20 13.24
C LEU A 574 0.47 8.21 13.77
N ASP A 575 -0.01 7.07 14.27
CA ASP A 575 -1.33 6.94 14.89
C ASP A 575 -1.43 7.71 16.21
N PHE A 576 -0.31 7.77 16.96
CA PHE A 576 -0.28 8.37 18.28
C PHE A 576 -0.25 9.90 18.24
N ILE A 577 0.45 10.53 17.29
CA ILE A 577 0.64 11.99 17.26
C ILE A 577 -0.68 12.74 17.19
N ASP A 578 -0.75 13.87 17.87
CA ASP A 578 -1.90 14.77 17.83
C ASP A 578 -1.63 16.01 16.95
N THR A 579 -2.64 16.86 16.78
CA THR A 579 -2.62 18.03 15.89
C THR A 579 -1.54 19.05 16.28
N ASP A 580 -1.17 19.12 17.55
CA ASP A 580 -0.12 19.99 18.09
C ASP A 580 1.26 19.29 18.23
N GLU A 581 1.37 18.08 17.69
CA GLU A 581 2.58 17.24 17.72
C GLU A 581 3.16 17.01 16.33
N LEU A 582 4.44 16.65 16.30
CA LEU A 582 5.17 16.20 15.11
C LEU A 582 5.92 14.91 15.43
N LEU A 583 6.03 14.04 14.45
CA LEU A 583 6.92 12.88 14.49
C LEU A 583 8.23 13.25 13.80
N GLU A 584 9.32 13.30 14.55
CA GLU A 584 10.68 13.43 14.05
C GLU A 584 11.14 12.07 13.53
N VAL A 585 11.45 12.01 12.24
CA VAL A 585 11.86 10.81 11.53
C VAL A 585 13.32 10.94 11.14
N THR A 586 14.14 10.01 11.63
CA THR A 586 15.56 9.93 11.30
C THR A 586 15.92 8.49 10.89
N PRO A 587 17.06 8.26 10.26
CA PRO A 587 17.49 6.89 9.91
C PRO A 587 17.58 5.94 11.11
N LYS A 588 17.82 6.46 12.32
CA LYS A 588 18.04 5.65 13.52
C LYS A 588 16.93 5.72 14.54
N SER A 589 16.17 6.83 14.57
CA SER A 589 15.23 7.12 15.67
C SER A 589 13.91 7.67 15.16
N LEU A 590 12.85 7.37 15.90
CA LEU A 590 11.53 7.97 15.80
C LEU A 590 11.25 8.68 17.12
N ARG A 591 11.03 9.99 17.09
CA ARG A 591 10.79 10.80 18.30
C ARG A 591 9.56 11.67 18.08
N ILE A 592 8.63 11.61 19.01
CA ILE A 592 7.45 12.48 19.00
C ILE A 592 7.79 13.74 19.78
N ARG A 593 7.37 14.89 19.28
CA ARG A 593 7.57 16.17 19.95
C ARG A 593 6.39 17.11 19.78
N LYS A 594 6.26 18.07 20.66
CA LYS A 594 5.33 19.18 20.47
C LYS A 594 5.82 20.11 19.35
N LYS A 595 4.89 20.69 18.58
CA LYS A 595 5.21 21.72 17.57
C LYS A 595 5.90 22.92 18.21
N ILE A 596 5.39 23.34 19.38
CA ILE A 596 5.97 24.42 20.18
C ILE A 596 6.77 23.78 21.31
N LEU A 597 8.11 23.85 21.24
CA LEU A 597 8.99 23.25 22.23
C LEU A 597 9.04 24.05 23.55
N ASP A 598 8.95 25.38 23.49
CA ASP A 598 8.98 26.26 24.68
C ASP A 598 7.70 26.08 25.51
N PRO A 599 7.81 25.68 26.81
CA PRO A 599 6.65 25.46 27.67
C PRO A 599 5.79 26.72 27.91
N LYS A 600 6.42 27.90 27.90
CA LYS A 600 5.70 29.17 28.14
C LYS A 600 4.89 29.59 26.93
N LEU A 601 5.44 29.38 25.73
CA LEU A 601 4.74 29.66 24.49
C LEU A 601 3.61 28.65 24.28
N ARG A 602 3.81 27.38 24.59
CA ARG A 602 2.81 26.32 24.52
C ARG A 602 1.58 26.63 25.39
N LYS A 603 1.82 27.06 26.64
CA LYS A 603 0.73 27.50 27.55
C LYS A 603 -0.05 28.69 27.02
N ARG A 604 0.60 29.64 26.33
CA ARG A 604 -0.10 30.80 25.73
C ARG A 604 -0.95 30.43 24.52
N SER A 605 -0.51 29.50 23.68
CA SER A 605 -1.26 29.05 22.50
C SER A 605 -2.54 28.28 22.86
N ASN A 606 -2.58 27.61 24.01
CA ASN A 606 -3.77 26.90 24.50
C ASN A 606 -4.86 27.84 25.06
N PHE A 607 -4.58 29.13 25.20
CA PHE A 607 -5.53 30.15 25.66
C PHE A 607 -6.04 31.05 24.52
N GLN A 608 -5.62 30.83 23.28
CA GLN A 608 -6.15 31.47 22.07
C GLN A 608 -7.02 30.50 21.28
#